data_80ef0f3e4f40c108346a112c28dad2fb
#
_entry.id   80ef0f3e4f40c108346a112c28dad2fb
#
_cell.length_a   1.000
_cell.length_b   1.000
_cell.length_c   1.000
_cell.angle_alpha   90.00
_cell.angle_beta   90.00
_cell.angle_gamma   90.00
#
_symmetry.space_group_name_H-M   'P 1'
#
loop_
_entity.id
_entity.type
_entity.pdbx_description
1 polymer ?
#
loop_
_entity_poly.entity_id
_entity_poly.type
_entity_poly.pdbx_seq_one_letter_code
_entity_poly.pdbx_strand_id
1 'polypeptide(L)'
;MCFMKKPVGLWQLMAFAVISFLGTVLHFLYDLTERSIFAAPFSGVNESTWEHMKLLFWPMAIYALIQSFYFKDRKDFWQIKLKGVLRGLTLIPVIFYTYNGAVGKSPDIFNVAIFYIAALIACLFEWRLLKKDPSPRNLKIPSIIAFAVLAVLFWVFTFYPPPINLFLDPTTRTFCI
;
A
#
# COMPACT_ATOMS: atom_id res chain seq x y z
N MET A 1 -37.07 -9.18 4.54
CA MET A 1 -35.76 -9.51 5.11
C MET A 1 -34.94 -8.22 5.10
N CYS A 2 -34.77 -7.58 6.26
CA CYS A 2 -34.10 -6.27 6.33
C CYS A 2 -32.60 -6.51 6.14
N PHE A 3 -32.05 -6.17 4.98
CA PHE A 3 -30.60 -6.18 4.76
C PHE A 3 -29.98 -5.09 5.64
N MET A 4 -29.44 -5.48 6.77
CA MET A 4 -28.58 -4.59 7.55
C MET A 4 -27.50 -4.05 6.63
N LYS A 5 -27.52 -2.74 6.33
CA LYS A 5 -26.48 -2.10 5.52
C LYS A 5 -25.15 -2.32 6.24
N LYS A 6 -24.26 -3.10 5.63
CA LYS A 6 -22.93 -3.36 6.20
C LYS A 6 -22.23 -2.02 6.53
N PRO A 7 -21.65 -1.84 7.71
CA PRO A 7 -21.03 -0.57 8.13
C PRO A 7 -19.72 -0.33 7.40
N VAL A 8 -19.79 -0.09 6.08
CA VAL A 8 -18.61 0.11 5.20
C VAL A 8 -17.68 1.21 5.73
N GLY A 9 -18.27 2.29 6.30
CA GLY A 9 -17.48 3.40 6.85
C GLY A 9 -16.58 2.95 8.00
N LEU A 10 -17.12 2.16 8.94
CA LEU A 10 -16.35 1.63 10.06
C LEU A 10 -15.22 0.70 9.57
N TRP A 11 -15.50 -0.18 8.61
CA TRP A 11 -14.49 -1.05 8.02
C TRP A 11 -13.35 -0.28 7.33
N GLN A 12 -13.64 0.85 6.70
CA GLN A 12 -12.60 1.66 6.06
C GLN A 12 -11.84 2.54 7.06
N LEU A 13 -12.49 2.99 8.13
CA LEU A 13 -11.79 3.65 9.24
C LEU A 13 -10.80 2.69 9.93
N MET A 14 -11.24 1.46 10.21
CA MET A 14 -10.38 0.41 10.74
C MET A 14 -9.26 0.05 9.74
N ALA A 15 -9.55 0.03 8.42
CA ALA A 15 -8.53 -0.17 7.40
C ALA A 15 -7.43 0.89 7.50
N PHE A 16 -7.80 2.17 7.55
CA PHE A 16 -6.84 3.26 7.69
C PHE A 16 -6.00 3.12 8.97
N ALA A 17 -6.62 2.83 10.11
CA ALA A 17 -5.91 2.66 11.38
C ALA A 17 -4.93 1.47 11.32
N VAL A 18 -5.35 0.32 10.80
CA VAL A 18 -4.52 -0.89 10.68
C VAL A 18 -3.37 -0.66 9.68
N ILE A 19 -3.66 -0.05 8.53
CA ILE A 19 -2.64 0.24 7.51
C ILE A 19 -1.59 1.20 8.07
N SER A 20 -2.03 2.25 8.77
CA SER A 20 -1.15 3.22 9.41
C SER A 20 -0.26 2.57 10.47
N PHE A 21 -0.84 1.77 11.36
CA PHE A 21 -0.10 1.08 12.40
C PHE A 21 0.89 0.05 11.84
N LEU A 22 0.41 -0.87 10.99
CA LEU A 22 1.28 -1.91 10.41
C LEU A 22 2.35 -1.33 9.51
N GLY A 23 2.03 -0.30 8.70
CA GLY A 23 3.03 0.36 7.85
C GLY A 23 4.15 1.00 8.69
N THR A 24 3.80 1.63 9.81
CA THR A 24 4.79 2.16 10.74
C THR A 24 5.63 1.05 11.38
N VAL A 25 5.01 -0.05 11.83
CA VAL A 25 5.73 -1.20 12.39
C VAL A 25 6.68 -1.80 11.35
N LEU A 26 6.21 -1.99 10.12
CA LEU A 26 7.03 -2.54 9.03
C LEU A 26 8.17 -1.61 8.63
N HIS A 27 8.05 -0.29 8.82
CA HIS A 27 9.13 0.65 8.56
C HIS A 27 10.36 0.37 9.44
N PHE A 28 10.15 0.04 10.70
CA PHE A 28 11.22 -0.24 11.65
C PHE A 28 11.58 -1.72 11.78
N LEU A 29 10.80 -2.62 11.22
CA LEU A 29 10.93 -4.07 11.44
C LEU A 29 12.30 -4.60 10.96
N TYR A 30 12.84 -4.09 9.86
CA TYR A 30 14.13 -4.52 9.33
C TYR A 30 15.27 -4.25 10.32
N ASP A 31 15.33 -3.04 10.88
CA ASP A 31 16.34 -2.69 11.88
C ASP A 31 16.11 -3.41 13.21
N LEU A 32 14.85 -3.55 13.65
CA LEU A 32 14.50 -4.30 14.87
C LEU A 32 14.84 -5.78 14.81
N THR A 33 14.91 -6.34 13.61
CA THR A 33 15.29 -7.74 13.38
C THR A 33 16.76 -7.90 13.00
N GLU A 34 17.60 -6.93 13.37
CA GLU A 34 19.05 -6.93 13.06
C GLU A 34 19.34 -7.12 11.56
N ARG A 35 18.52 -6.48 10.73
CA ARG A 35 18.58 -6.54 9.26
C ARG A 35 18.38 -7.94 8.69
N SER A 36 17.46 -8.69 9.27
CA SER A 36 17.13 -10.04 8.84
C SER A 36 16.67 -10.08 7.38
N ILE A 37 17.26 -10.98 6.59
CA ILE A 37 16.87 -11.23 5.19
C ILE A 37 15.41 -11.69 5.06
N PHE A 38 14.84 -12.31 6.11
CA PHE A 38 13.45 -12.74 6.13
C PHE A 38 12.47 -11.58 6.37
N ALA A 39 12.91 -10.51 7.02
CA ALA A 39 12.12 -9.31 7.22
C ALA A 39 12.15 -8.40 5.98
N ALA A 40 13.26 -8.38 5.24
CA ALA A 40 13.49 -7.49 4.10
C ALA A 40 12.33 -7.45 3.06
N PRO A 41 11.71 -8.57 2.64
CA PRO A 41 10.61 -8.54 1.66
C PRO A 41 9.35 -7.79 2.12
N PHE A 42 9.18 -7.61 3.42
CA PHE A 42 7.97 -7.03 4.03
C PHE A 42 8.22 -5.63 4.59
N SER A 43 9.45 -5.35 5.00
CA SER A 43 9.87 -4.15 5.71
C SER A 43 10.55 -3.14 4.79
N GLY A 44 10.66 -1.89 5.22
CA GLY A 44 11.53 -0.90 4.58
C GLY A 44 12.99 -1.24 4.85
N VAL A 45 13.76 -1.52 3.81
CA VAL A 45 15.20 -1.83 3.94
C VAL A 45 16.07 -0.59 3.73
N ASN A 46 15.52 0.44 3.11
CA ASN A 46 16.13 1.75 2.90
C ASN A 46 15.03 2.82 2.71
N GLU A 47 15.44 4.08 2.53
CA GLU A 47 14.53 5.23 2.42
C GLU A 47 14.06 5.51 0.98
N SER A 48 14.17 4.53 0.06
CA SER A 48 13.68 4.72 -1.32
C SER A 48 12.16 4.80 -1.39
N THR A 49 11.67 5.47 -2.43
CA THR A 49 10.23 5.59 -2.68
C THR A 49 9.58 4.21 -2.89
N TRP A 50 10.29 3.25 -3.48
CA TRP A 50 9.82 1.86 -3.65
C TRP A 50 9.55 1.17 -2.32
N GLU A 51 10.46 1.33 -1.37
CA GLU A 51 10.32 0.75 -0.03
C GLU A 51 9.11 1.34 0.71
N HIS A 52 8.88 2.64 0.61
CA HIS A 52 7.68 3.27 1.17
C HIS A 52 6.38 2.78 0.51
N MET A 53 6.39 2.49 -0.80
CA MET A 53 5.25 1.84 -1.48
C MET A 53 5.00 0.43 -0.92
N LYS A 54 6.04 -0.32 -0.63
CA LYS A 54 5.96 -1.66 -0.02
C LYS A 54 5.28 -1.63 1.35
N LEU A 55 5.61 -0.62 2.17
CA LEU A 55 4.99 -0.41 3.50
C LEU A 55 3.49 -0.12 3.42
N LEU A 56 3.00 0.42 2.32
CA LEU A 56 1.57 0.59 2.07
C LEU A 56 0.92 -0.69 1.54
N PHE A 57 1.61 -1.37 0.62
CA PHE A 57 1.07 -2.55 -0.06
C PHE A 57 0.74 -3.69 0.91
N TRP A 58 1.69 -4.08 1.76
CA TRP A 58 1.51 -5.26 2.63
C TRP A 58 0.35 -5.11 3.62
N PRO A 59 0.23 -4.01 4.38
CA PRO A 59 -0.92 -3.81 5.25
C PRO A 59 -2.25 -3.79 4.49
N MET A 60 -2.31 -3.14 3.32
CA MET A 60 -3.52 -3.12 2.50
C MET A 60 -3.89 -4.51 2.00
N ALA A 61 -2.92 -5.31 1.56
CA ALA A 61 -3.15 -6.68 1.09
C ALA A 61 -3.63 -7.60 2.23
N ILE A 62 -2.98 -7.55 3.39
CA ILE A 62 -3.38 -8.31 4.58
C ILE A 62 -4.79 -7.93 5.02
N TYR A 63 -5.08 -6.64 5.10
CA TYR A 63 -6.40 -6.18 5.51
C TYR A 63 -7.48 -6.50 4.47
N ALA A 64 -7.14 -6.51 3.17
CA ALA A 64 -8.05 -6.96 2.13
C ALA A 64 -8.43 -8.44 2.30
N LEU A 65 -7.50 -9.31 2.71
CA LEU A 65 -7.80 -10.71 3.04
C LEU A 65 -8.81 -10.79 4.19
N ILE A 66 -8.61 -10.04 5.28
CA ILE A 66 -9.53 -9.99 6.42
C ILE A 66 -10.92 -9.51 5.96
N GLN A 67 -10.98 -8.41 5.23
CA GLN A 67 -12.24 -7.86 4.71
C GLN A 67 -12.96 -8.80 3.73
N SER A 68 -12.22 -9.65 3.00
CA SER A 68 -12.81 -10.57 2.01
C SER A 68 -13.79 -11.55 2.62
N PHE A 69 -13.58 -11.97 3.88
CA PHE A 69 -14.52 -12.83 4.61
C PHE A 69 -15.82 -12.12 4.94
N TYR A 70 -15.77 -10.82 5.23
CA TYR A 70 -16.93 -10.01 5.55
C TYR A 70 -17.72 -9.60 4.29
N PHE A 71 -17.00 -9.27 3.21
CA PHE A 71 -17.60 -8.84 1.93
C PHE A 71 -17.70 -9.98 0.90
N LYS A 72 -17.75 -11.24 1.34
CA LYS A 72 -17.75 -12.44 0.47
C LYS A 72 -18.80 -12.43 -0.65
N ASP A 73 -19.97 -11.81 -0.38
CA ASP A 73 -21.09 -11.75 -1.31
C ASP A 73 -20.91 -10.67 -2.40
N ARG A 74 -19.87 -9.84 -2.28
CA ARG A 74 -19.61 -8.75 -3.19
C ARG A 74 -18.63 -9.17 -4.30
N LYS A 75 -19.16 -9.38 -5.51
CA LYS A 75 -18.41 -9.91 -6.65
C LYS A 75 -17.23 -9.03 -7.10
N ASP A 76 -17.36 -7.70 -6.97
CA ASP A 76 -16.34 -6.71 -7.36
C ASP A 76 -15.39 -6.30 -6.21
N PHE A 77 -15.45 -6.99 -5.05
CA PHE A 77 -14.65 -6.65 -3.88
C PHE A 77 -13.14 -6.58 -4.19
N TRP A 78 -12.57 -7.63 -4.76
CA TRP A 78 -11.15 -7.70 -5.08
C TRP A 78 -10.71 -6.66 -6.11
N GLN A 79 -11.59 -6.32 -7.06
CA GLN A 79 -11.36 -5.26 -8.02
C GLN A 79 -11.30 -3.88 -7.34
N ILE A 80 -12.17 -3.64 -6.36
CA ILE A 80 -12.15 -2.40 -5.57
C ILE A 80 -10.86 -2.30 -4.76
N LYS A 81 -10.47 -3.39 -4.10
CA LYS A 81 -9.22 -3.45 -3.32
C LYS A 81 -8.00 -3.20 -4.20
N LEU A 82 -7.91 -3.83 -5.35
CA LEU A 82 -6.82 -3.59 -6.30
C LEU A 82 -6.76 -2.12 -6.75
N LYS A 83 -7.89 -1.52 -7.09
CA LYS A 83 -7.94 -0.10 -7.47
C LYS A 83 -7.51 0.82 -6.32
N GLY A 84 -7.88 0.51 -5.07
CA GLY A 84 -7.43 1.23 -3.89
C GLY A 84 -5.92 1.16 -3.71
N VAL A 85 -5.37 -0.05 -3.75
CA VAL A 85 -3.92 -0.29 -3.64
C VAL A 85 -3.17 0.44 -4.74
N LEU A 86 -3.54 0.26 -6.01
CA LEU A 86 -2.86 0.93 -7.14
C LEU A 86 -2.90 2.45 -6.99
N ARG A 87 -4.03 3.00 -6.51
CA ARG A 87 -4.13 4.45 -6.26
C ARG A 87 -3.17 4.90 -5.17
N GLY A 88 -3.10 4.19 -4.05
CA GLY A 88 -2.16 4.50 -2.97
C GLY A 88 -0.71 4.40 -3.41
N LEU A 89 -0.36 3.30 -4.09
CA LEU A 89 0.99 3.09 -4.63
C LEU A 89 1.40 4.18 -5.64
N THR A 90 0.48 4.65 -6.48
CA THR A 90 0.77 5.73 -7.44
C THR A 90 0.92 7.09 -6.74
N LEU A 91 0.14 7.35 -5.69
CA LEU A 91 0.18 8.65 -4.99
C LEU A 91 1.50 8.90 -4.29
N ILE A 92 2.13 7.87 -3.72
CA ILE A 92 3.43 8.02 -3.02
C ILE A 92 4.49 8.64 -3.95
N PRO A 93 4.87 8.04 -5.10
CA PRO A 93 5.87 8.63 -5.97
C PRO A 93 5.40 9.93 -6.60
N VAL A 94 4.13 10.07 -6.97
CA VAL A 94 3.60 11.30 -7.56
C VAL A 94 3.78 12.47 -6.60
N ILE A 95 3.35 12.35 -5.35
CA ILE A 95 3.47 13.44 -4.37
C ILE A 95 4.96 13.69 -4.05
N PHE A 96 5.72 12.63 -3.81
CA PHE A 96 7.15 12.73 -3.46
C PHE A 96 7.95 13.47 -4.53
N TYR A 97 7.88 13.04 -5.79
CA TYR A 97 8.67 13.65 -6.86
C TYR A 97 8.13 15.03 -7.28
N THR A 98 6.81 15.26 -7.19
CA THR A 98 6.24 16.60 -7.47
C THR A 98 6.73 17.60 -6.43
N TYR A 99 6.66 17.24 -5.15
CA TYR A 99 7.12 18.12 -4.07
C TYR A 99 8.62 18.40 -4.15
N ASN A 100 9.45 17.35 -4.27
CA ASN A 100 10.90 17.51 -4.36
C ASN A 100 11.35 18.22 -5.64
N GLY A 101 10.61 18.06 -6.75
CA GLY A 101 10.88 18.80 -7.99
C GLY A 101 10.53 20.29 -7.91
N ALA A 102 9.50 20.64 -7.14
CA ALA A 102 9.03 22.02 -7.02
C ALA A 102 9.74 22.80 -5.90
N VAL A 103 10.05 22.17 -4.77
CA VAL A 103 10.51 22.84 -3.55
C VAL A 103 11.96 22.47 -3.18
N GLY A 104 12.48 21.37 -3.74
CA GLY A 104 13.80 20.80 -3.39
C GLY A 104 13.64 19.66 -2.36
N LYS A 105 14.72 19.37 -1.60
CA LYS A 105 14.75 18.25 -0.66
C LYS A 105 13.65 18.40 0.41
N SER A 106 12.76 17.43 0.49
CA SER A 106 11.70 17.39 1.50
C SER A 106 12.27 17.07 2.89
N PRO A 107 11.76 17.72 3.96
CA PRO A 107 12.00 17.25 5.32
C PRO A 107 11.39 15.85 5.55
N ASP A 108 11.99 15.04 6.43
CA ASP A 108 11.57 13.65 6.68
C ASP A 108 10.10 13.53 7.13
N ILE A 109 9.61 14.54 7.87
CA ILE A 109 8.19 14.58 8.27
C ILE A 109 7.22 14.61 7.08
N PHE A 110 7.64 15.18 5.93
CA PHE A 110 6.82 15.17 4.71
C PHE A 110 6.76 13.78 4.09
N ASN A 111 7.85 13.01 4.14
CA ASN A 111 7.88 11.64 3.65
C ASN A 111 6.90 10.75 4.43
N VAL A 112 6.91 10.92 5.76
CA VAL A 112 5.94 10.27 6.65
C VAL A 112 4.50 10.72 6.33
N ALA A 113 4.27 12.02 6.14
CA ALA A 113 2.94 12.55 5.81
C ALA A 113 2.42 12.02 4.47
N ILE A 114 3.29 11.88 3.45
CA ILE A 114 2.93 11.30 2.13
C ILE A 114 2.35 9.90 2.28
N PHE A 115 2.94 9.06 3.12
CA PHE A 115 2.44 7.71 3.38
C PHE A 115 1.01 7.73 3.95
N TYR A 116 0.76 8.52 5.00
CA TYR A 116 -0.57 8.61 5.61
C TYR A 116 -1.61 9.23 4.68
N ILE A 117 -1.23 10.24 3.89
CA ILE A 117 -2.10 10.85 2.89
C ILE A 117 -2.48 9.82 1.82
N ALA A 118 -1.52 9.06 1.30
CA ALA A 118 -1.76 8.02 0.31
C ALA A 118 -2.69 6.91 0.85
N ALA A 119 -2.45 6.45 2.09
CA ALA A 119 -3.28 5.48 2.79
C ALA A 119 -4.72 5.99 2.97
N LEU A 120 -4.89 7.23 3.44
CA LEU A 120 -6.19 7.85 3.63
C LEU A 120 -6.96 7.97 2.32
N ILE A 121 -6.32 8.47 1.26
CA ILE A 121 -6.97 8.64 -0.05
C ILE A 121 -7.35 7.27 -0.63
N ALA A 122 -6.50 6.25 -0.50
CA ALA A 122 -6.80 4.89 -0.92
C ALA A 122 -8.03 4.34 -0.18
N CYS A 123 -8.09 4.47 1.14
CA CYS A 123 -9.23 4.02 1.96
C CYS A 123 -10.52 4.78 1.62
N LEU A 124 -10.46 6.11 1.44
CA LEU A 124 -11.62 6.92 1.05
C LEU A 124 -12.12 6.55 -0.36
N PHE A 125 -11.20 6.24 -1.27
CA PHE A 125 -11.57 5.80 -2.60
C PHE A 125 -12.26 4.43 -2.58
N GLU A 126 -11.73 3.46 -1.84
CA GLU A 126 -12.39 2.17 -1.63
C GLU A 126 -13.76 2.33 -0.97
N TRP A 127 -13.88 3.18 0.05
CA TRP A 127 -15.15 3.49 0.69
C TRP A 127 -16.20 3.98 -0.29
N ARG A 128 -15.84 4.94 -1.16
CA ARG A 128 -16.73 5.45 -2.20
C ARG A 128 -17.21 4.35 -3.15
N LEU A 129 -16.30 3.45 -3.56
CA LEU A 129 -16.63 2.34 -4.45
C LEU A 129 -17.47 1.27 -3.76
N LEU A 130 -17.18 0.95 -2.50
CA LEU A 130 -17.94 -0.02 -1.70
C LEU A 130 -19.36 0.45 -1.39
N LYS A 131 -19.63 1.75 -1.42
CA LYS A 131 -21.00 2.31 -1.24
C LYS A 131 -21.83 2.26 -2.52
N LYS A 132 -21.24 2.12 -3.68
CA LYS A 132 -21.95 1.98 -4.95
C LYS A 132 -22.49 0.56 -5.13
N ASP A 133 -23.44 0.39 -6.03
CA ASP A 133 -23.90 -0.93 -6.43
C ASP A 133 -22.74 -1.77 -7.00
N PRO A 134 -22.76 -3.08 -6.76
CA PRO A 134 -21.70 -3.96 -7.26
C PRO A 134 -21.63 -3.93 -8.79
N SER A 135 -20.40 -3.86 -9.30
CA SER A 135 -20.17 -3.98 -10.75
C SER A 135 -20.61 -5.35 -11.27
N PRO A 136 -21.26 -5.43 -12.43
CA PRO A 136 -21.62 -6.70 -13.04
C PRO A 136 -20.40 -7.51 -13.48
N ARG A 137 -19.26 -6.87 -13.70
CA ARG A 137 -18.01 -7.53 -14.12
C ARG A 137 -17.37 -8.27 -12.95
N ASN A 138 -17.20 -9.58 -13.11
CA ASN A 138 -16.46 -10.39 -12.14
C ASN A 138 -14.98 -10.44 -12.51
N LEU A 139 -14.18 -9.53 -11.96
CA LEU A 139 -12.73 -9.49 -12.12
C LEU A 139 -11.99 -9.99 -10.87
N LYS A 140 -12.60 -10.90 -10.10
CA LYS A 140 -12.01 -11.45 -8.87
C LYS A 140 -10.64 -12.10 -9.14
N ILE A 141 -10.60 -13.06 -10.07
CA ILE A 141 -9.36 -13.82 -10.37
C ILE A 141 -8.26 -12.88 -10.93
N PRO A 142 -8.50 -12.06 -11.97
CA PRO A 142 -7.48 -11.11 -12.45
C PRO A 142 -6.97 -10.17 -11.36
N SER A 143 -7.84 -9.71 -10.45
CA SER A 143 -7.43 -8.83 -9.35
C SER A 143 -6.52 -9.54 -8.35
N ILE A 144 -6.82 -10.78 -7.99
CA ILE A 144 -5.97 -11.59 -7.09
C ILE A 144 -4.62 -11.88 -7.74
N ILE A 145 -4.60 -12.21 -9.04
CA ILE A 145 -3.35 -12.40 -9.79
C ILE A 145 -2.53 -11.11 -9.78
N ALA A 146 -3.15 -9.95 -9.98
CA ALA A 146 -2.45 -8.67 -9.92
C ALA A 146 -1.83 -8.39 -8.52
N PHE A 147 -2.54 -8.73 -7.43
CA PHE A 147 -1.97 -8.68 -6.09
C PHE A 147 -0.75 -9.59 -5.93
N ALA A 148 -0.83 -10.82 -6.43
CA ALA A 148 0.29 -11.77 -6.40
C ALA A 148 1.49 -11.26 -7.21
N VAL A 149 1.25 -10.71 -8.39
CA VAL A 149 2.31 -10.11 -9.23
C VAL A 149 2.96 -8.94 -8.50
N LEU A 150 2.18 -8.03 -7.89
CA LEU A 150 2.73 -6.92 -7.09
C LEU A 150 3.57 -7.43 -5.91
N ALA A 151 3.10 -8.45 -5.19
CA ALA A 151 3.86 -9.07 -4.10
C ALA A 151 5.21 -9.61 -4.57
N VAL A 152 5.23 -10.34 -5.70
CA VAL A 152 6.46 -10.86 -6.30
C VAL A 152 7.39 -9.73 -6.75
N LEU A 153 6.85 -8.66 -7.36
CA LEU A 153 7.65 -7.49 -7.75
C LEU A 153 8.28 -6.81 -6.54
N PHE A 154 7.54 -6.65 -5.43
CA PHE A 154 8.10 -6.10 -4.20
C PHE A 154 9.22 -6.98 -3.65
N TRP A 155 9.09 -8.31 -3.68
CA TRP A 155 10.15 -9.22 -3.25
C TRP A 155 11.36 -9.17 -4.15
N VAL A 156 11.17 -9.28 -5.46
CA VAL A 156 12.28 -9.29 -6.43
C VAL A 156 13.06 -7.99 -6.37
N PHE A 157 12.37 -6.84 -6.38
CA PHE A 157 13.05 -5.54 -6.40
C PHE A 157 13.56 -5.06 -5.04
N THR A 158 13.25 -5.76 -3.96
CA THR A 158 13.98 -5.57 -2.69
C THR A 158 15.43 -6.06 -2.81
N PHE A 159 15.66 -7.18 -3.52
CA PHE A 159 17.00 -7.79 -3.65
C PHE A 159 17.73 -7.41 -4.94
N TYR A 160 16.97 -7.11 -6.00
CA TYR A 160 17.48 -6.80 -7.34
C TYR A 160 16.86 -5.51 -7.89
N PRO A 161 17.08 -4.36 -7.23
CA PRO A 161 16.46 -3.10 -7.64
C PRO A 161 17.06 -2.60 -8.96
N PRO A 162 16.24 -2.15 -9.93
CA PRO A 162 16.74 -1.46 -11.12
C PRO A 162 17.40 -0.12 -10.75
N PRO A 163 18.44 0.33 -11.48
CA PRO A 163 19.16 1.58 -11.20
C PRO A 163 18.37 2.82 -11.70
N ILE A 164 17.15 3.02 -11.20
CA ILE A 164 16.32 4.20 -11.47
C ILE A 164 15.92 4.88 -10.15
N ASN A 165 15.60 6.17 -10.22
CA ASN A 165 15.34 7.00 -9.04
C ASN A 165 14.29 6.47 -8.08
N LEU A 166 13.35 5.65 -8.56
CA LEU A 166 12.31 5.04 -7.72
C LEU A 166 12.90 4.13 -6.62
N PHE A 167 14.05 3.50 -6.90
CA PHE A 167 14.75 2.58 -6.00
C PHE A 167 15.99 3.22 -5.34
N LEU A 168 16.31 4.46 -5.71
CA LEU A 168 17.43 5.18 -5.13
C LEU A 168 17.08 5.62 -3.70
N ASP A 169 17.89 5.23 -2.74
CA ASP A 169 17.84 5.79 -1.39
C ASP A 169 18.34 7.24 -1.44
N PRO A 170 17.51 8.24 -1.09
CA PRO A 170 17.94 9.65 -1.15
C PRO A 170 18.96 10.01 -0.07
N THR A 171 19.13 9.18 0.97
CA THR A 171 20.05 9.41 2.10
C THR A 171 21.43 8.88 1.79
N THR A 172 21.52 7.62 1.37
CA THR A 172 22.81 6.94 1.10
C THR A 172 23.26 7.05 -0.35
N ARG A 173 22.39 7.43 -1.26
CA ARG A 173 22.62 7.45 -2.71
C ARG A 173 22.94 6.08 -3.30
N THR A 174 22.47 5.01 -2.69
CA THR A 174 22.64 3.62 -3.13
C THR A 174 21.32 2.99 -3.55
N PHE A 175 21.42 1.87 -4.29
CA PHE A 175 20.27 1.04 -4.70
C PHE A 175 20.21 -0.28 -3.92
N CYS A 176 21.17 -0.52 -3.03
CA CYS A 176 21.32 -1.80 -2.33
C CYS A 176 20.68 -1.81 -0.95
N ILE A 177 20.47 -3.04 -0.43
CA ILE A 177 20.12 -3.33 0.97
C ILE A 177 21.30 -2.98 1.87
#